data_c867bf6794c973f313bed89b0a9d50aa
#
_entry.id   c867bf6794c973f313bed89b0a9d50aa
#
_cell.length_a   1.000
_cell.length_b   1.000
_cell.length_c   1.000
_cell.angle_alpha   90.00
_cell.angle_beta   90.00
_cell.angle_gamma   90.00
#
_symmetry.space_group_name_H-M   'P 1'
#
loop_
_entity.id
_entity.type
_entity.pdbx_description
1 polymer ?
#
loop_
_entity_poly.entity_id
_entity_poly.type
_entity_poly.pdbx_seq_one_letter_code
_entity_poly.pdbx_strand_id
1 'polypeptide(L)'
;MSSNAIAATKTALKQLQNEEGHVRPQLDKVSVLGHSAGGNIAAGMAARAASSGLPVMRAVMCVEPGKSWGPKPIPLDEISAMPSSTLLLTVVGDRDNVVKDIDAKRIINESVHVPAENKNFVRMISDEYGNPALIANHFSPVASAGAYMATRGSAGGRNANALDYFGTWKLFDALEDAAIFGKNRDYALGNTPHQKYMGKWSDGVPIKELEVHIGSGM
;
A
#
# COMPACT_ATOMS: atom_id res chain seq x y z
N MET A 1 -11.46 -11.80 8.07
CA MET A 1 -9.99 -11.75 7.89
C MET A 1 -9.36 -10.66 8.74
N SER A 2 -9.82 -9.43 8.66
CA SER A 2 -9.29 -8.33 9.47
C SER A 2 -9.38 -8.59 10.97
N SER A 3 -10.43 -9.24 11.45
CA SER A 3 -10.55 -9.62 12.88
C SER A 3 -9.42 -10.53 13.36
N ASN A 4 -8.98 -11.49 12.55
CA ASN A 4 -7.86 -12.36 12.91
C ASN A 4 -6.52 -11.58 12.91
N ALA A 5 -6.32 -10.70 11.91
CA ALA A 5 -5.14 -9.84 11.86
C ALA A 5 -5.11 -8.90 13.08
N ILE A 6 -6.24 -8.28 13.42
CA ILE A 6 -6.39 -7.44 14.63
C ILE A 6 -6.04 -8.24 15.89
N ALA A 7 -6.59 -9.44 16.06
CA ALA A 7 -6.31 -10.28 17.23
C ALA A 7 -4.82 -10.65 17.34
N ALA A 8 -4.21 -11.06 16.21
CA ALA A 8 -2.79 -11.40 16.17
C ALA A 8 -1.91 -10.18 16.49
N THR A 9 -2.22 -9.02 15.92
CA THR A 9 -1.48 -7.77 16.19
C THR A 9 -1.61 -7.38 17.66
N LYS A 10 -2.79 -7.45 18.25
CA LYS A 10 -2.98 -7.16 19.69
C LYS A 10 -2.14 -8.10 20.57
N THR A 11 -2.12 -9.38 20.24
CA THR A 11 -1.31 -10.37 20.98
C THR A 11 0.19 -10.02 20.87
N ALA A 12 0.68 -9.76 19.66
CA ALA A 12 2.07 -9.39 19.43
C ALA A 12 2.45 -8.08 20.17
N LEU A 13 1.61 -7.05 20.07
CA LEU A 13 1.83 -5.79 20.78
C LEU A 13 1.87 -5.99 22.29
N LYS A 14 0.97 -6.80 22.85
CA LYS A 14 0.96 -7.12 24.28
C LYS A 14 2.26 -7.80 24.71
N GLN A 15 2.75 -8.77 23.95
CA GLN A 15 4.01 -9.44 24.23
C GLN A 15 5.18 -8.46 24.19
N LEU A 16 5.34 -7.74 23.08
CA LEU A 16 6.43 -6.79 22.88
C LEU A 16 6.46 -5.65 23.91
N GLN A 17 5.31 -5.31 24.50
CA GLN A 17 5.23 -4.26 25.53
C GLN A 17 5.58 -4.77 26.93
N ASN A 18 5.28 -6.02 27.25
CA ASN A 18 5.34 -6.54 28.59
C ASN A 18 6.51 -7.51 28.85
N GLU A 19 7.05 -8.14 27.80
CA GLU A 19 8.19 -9.05 27.94
C GLU A 19 9.51 -8.30 27.88
N GLU A 20 10.49 -8.70 28.69
CA GLU A 20 11.84 -8.15 28.66
C GLU A 20 12.65 -8.70 27.47
N GLY A 21 13.68 -7.97 27.06
CA GLY A 21 14.58 -8.41 25.99
C GLY A 21 14.10 -8.12 24.56
N HIS A 22 12.93 -7.47 24.40
CA HIS A 22 12.39 -7.08 23.10
C HIS A 22 12.43 -5.57 22.86
N VAL A 23 12.51 -5.18 21.58
CA VAL A 23 12.29 -3.78 21.18
C VAL A 23 10.83 -3.41 21.47
N ARG A 24 10.62 -2.33 22.20
CA ARG A 24 9.26 -1.83 22.48
C ARG A 24 8.73 -1.02 21.30
N PRO A 25 7.58 -1.39 20.71
CA PRO A 25 6.97 -0.63 19.62
C PRO A 25 6.48 0.74 20.11
N GLN A 26 6.68 1.75 19.25
CA GLN A 26 6.14 3.11 19.45
C GLN A 26 4.71 3.14 18.90
N LEU A 27 3.71 3.08 19.80
CA LEU A 27 2.30 2.94 19.41
C LEU A 27 1.70 4.19 18.76
N ASP A 28 2.36 5.32 18.85
CA ASP A 28 2.01 6.58 18.19
C ASP A 28 2.58 6.70 16.77
N LYS A 29 3.40 5.72 16.33
CA LYS A 29 4.11 5.69 15.05
C LYS A 29 3.86 4.39 14.30
N VAL A 30 2.60 4.07 14.09
CA VAL A 30 2.19 2.82 13.44
C VAL A 30 1.74 3.09 12.01
N SER A 31 2.30 2.33 11.08
CA SER A 31 1.88 2.26 9.69
C SER A 31 1.52 0.84 9.30
N VAL A 32 0.76 0.71 8.24
CA VAL A 32 0.38 -0.59 7.69
C VAL A 32 0.42 -0.58 6.16
N LEU A 33 1.05 -1.61 5.60
CA LEU A 33 1.06 -1.90 4.19
C LEU A 33 0.49 -3.29 3.95
N GLY A 34 -0.31 -3.44 2.91
CA GLY A 34 -0.83 -4.74 2.51
C GLY A 34 -0.96 -4.88 1.00
N HIS A 35 -0.61 -6.07 0.47
CA HIS A 35 -0.77 -6.41 -0.94
C HIS A 35 -1.91 -7.39 -1.13
N SER A 36 -2.67 -7.24 -2.19
CA SER A 36 -3.78 -8.14 -2.55
C SER A 36 -4.83 -8.23 -1.44
N ALA A 37 -5.17 -9.43 -0.96
CA ALA A 37 -6.01 -9.64 0.22
C ALA A 37 -5.51 -8.87 1.46
N GLY A 38 -4.18 -8.74 1.60
CA GLY A 38 -3.55 -7.94 2.64
C GLY A 38 -3.88 -6.46 2.56
N GLY A 39 -4.13 -5.92 1.36
CA GLY A 39 -4.58 -4.54 1.17
C GLY A 39 -5.95 -4.28 1.80
N ASN A 40 -6.93 -5.19 1.56
CA ASN A 40 -8.23 -5.11 2.21
C ASN A 40 -8.13 -5.26 3.74
N ILE A 41 -7.24 -6.15 4.20
CA ILE A 41 -6.99 -6.33 5.63
C ILE A 41 -6.37 -5.07 6.25
N ALA A 42 -5.39 -4.45 5.58
CA ALA A 42 -4.74 -3.22 6.05
C ALA A 42 -5.75 -2.07 6.18
N ALA A 43 -6.57 -1.85 5.14
CA ALA A 43 -7.64 -0.86 5.18
C ALA A 43 -8.65 -1.12 6.32
N GLY A 44 -9.10 -2.38 6.47
CA GLY A 44 -10.02 -2.77 7.53
C GLY A 44 -9.42 -2.65 8.94
N MET A 45 -8.14 -2.96 9.12
CA MET A 45 -7.44 -2.74 10.39
C MET A 45 -7.38 -1.26 10.75
N ALA A 46 -7.05 -0.40 9.79
CA ALA A 46 -7.00 1.04 10.01
C ALA A 46 -8.36 1.62 10.36
N ALA A 47 -9.41 1.25 9.62
CA ALA A 47 -10.77 1.70 9.89
C ALA A 47 -11.30 1.27 11.27
N ARG A 48 -10.90 0.07 11.71
CA ARG A 48 -11.34 -0.53 12.98
C ARG A 48 -10.37 -0.30 14.15
N ALA A 49 -9.29 0.45 13.95
CA ALA A 49 -8.24 0.60 14.96
C ALA A 49 -8.80 1.05 16.31
N ALA A 50 -9.57 2.15 16.34
CA ALA A 50 -10.14 2.70 17.56
C ALA A 50 -11.11 1.71 18.25
N SER A 51 -12.06 1.14 17.50
CA SER A 51 -13.06 0.20 18.05
C SER A 51 -12.47 -1.13 18.51
N SER A 52 -11.30 -1.48 17.98
CA SER A 52 -10.59 -2.73 18.32
C SER A 52 -9.52 -2.55 19.40
N GLY A 53 -9.25 -1.32 19.85
CA GLY A 53 -8.16 -1.05 20.79
C GLY A 53 -6.76 -1.25 20.19
N LEU A 54 -6.62 -1.06 18.88
CA LEU A 54 -5.34 -0.94 18.21
C LEU A 54 -4.87 0.53 18.21
N PRO A 55 -3.55 0.76 18.11
CA PRO A 55 -3.03 2.09 17.81
C PRO A 55 -3.59 2.60 16.48
N VAL A 56 -3.76 3.92 16.37
CA VAL A 56 -4.16 4.56 15.12
C VAL A 56 -3.06 4.36 14.07
N MET A 57 -3.44 3.85 12.90
CA MET A 57 -2.53 3.72 11.76
C MET A 57 -2.34 5.11 11.12
N ARG A 58 -1.12 5.67 11.25
CA ARG A 58 -0.79 7.00 10.76
C ARG A 58 -0.60 7.01 9.23
N ALA A 59 -0.02 5.95 8.69
CA ALA A 59 0.13 5.71 7.26
C ALA A 59 -0.49 4.36 6.88
N VAL A 60 -1.28 4.36 5.82
CA VAL A 60 -1.93 3.16 5.27
C VAL A 60 -1.67 3.10 3.77
N MET A 61 -1.06 2.01 3.30
CA MET A 61 -0.86 1.78 1.88
C MET A 61 -1.42 0.42 1.47
N CYS A 62 -2.37 0.44 0.54
CA CYS A 62 -3.00 -0.76 0.00
C CYS A 62 -2.53 -0.96 -1.44
N VAL A 63 -1.69 -1.96 -1.67
CA VAL A 63 -1.14 -2.29 -2.99
C VAL A 63 -2.00 -3.38 -3.61
N GLU A 64 -2.58 -3.06 -4.76
CA GLU A 64 -3.45 -3.98 -5.51
C GLU A 64 -4.47 -4.68 -4.60
N PRO A 65 -5.21 -3.88 -3.77
CA PRO A 65 -6.12 -4.44 -2.78
C PRO A 65 -7.25 -5.20 -3.46
N GLY A 66 -7.64 -6.30 -2.90
CA GLY A 66 -8.74 -7.08 -3.41
C GLY A 66 -8.78 -8.47 -2.78
N LYS A 67 -9.81 -9.17 -3.01
CA LYS A 67 -10.91 -9.06 -3.94
C LYS A 67 -12.21 -9.15 -3.13
N SER A 68 -12.91 -8.03 -2.93
CA SER A 68 -14.15 -8.01 -2.14
C SER A 68 -15.38 -8.50 -2.94
N TRP A 69 -15.18 -8.89 -4.17
CA TRP A 69 -16.20 -9.29 -5.14
C TRP A 69 -15.95 -10.70 -5.72
N GLY A 70 -16.97 -11.26 -6.35
CA GLY A 70 -16.88 -12.57 -7.01
C GLY A 70 -17.26 -13.74 -6.10
N PRO A 71 -17.07 -14.99 -6.56
CA PRO A 71 -17.61 -16.19 -5.90
C PRO A 71 -16.98 -16.53 -4.53
N LYS A 72 -15.78 -16.03 -4.24
CA LYS A 72 -15.08 -16.22 -2.96
C LYS A 72 -14.52 -14.89 -2.51
N PRO A 73 -15.37 -13.95 -2.04
CA PRO A 73 -14.94 -12.59 -1.74
C PRO A 73 -14.03 -12.56 -0.51
N ILE A 74 -13.05 -11.66 -0.57
CA ILE A 74 -12.25 -11.23 0.58
C ILE A 74 -12.94 -9.98 1.12
N PRO A 75 -13.61 -10.02 2.26
CA PRO A 75 -14.40 -8.91 2.74
C PRO A 75 -13.56 -7.64 2.88
N LEU A 76 -14.07 -6.54 2.37
CA LEU A 76 -13.63 -5.21 2.72
C LEU A 76 -14.54 -4.71 3.84
N ASP A 77 -13.97 -4.42 5.00
CA ASP A 77 -14.68 -3.91 6.16
C ASP A 77 -15.24 -2.50 5.88
N GLU A 78 -16.03 -1.96 6.78
CA GLU A 78 -16.52 -0.58 6.70
C GLU A 78 -15.36 0.41 6.80
N ILE A 79 -15.05 1.09 5.70
CA ILE A 79 -13.91 1.99 5.58
C ILE A 79 -14.23 3.39 6.08
N SER A 80 -15.51 3.75 6.19
CA SER A 80 -15.95 5.07 6.66
C SER A 80 -15.42 5.43 8.06
N ALA A 81 -15.12 4.42 8.89
CA ALA A 81 -14.56 4.64 10.23
C ALA A 81 -13.04 4.95 10.25
N MET A 82 -12.39 5.03 9.09
CA MET A 82 -10.96 5.36 9.03
C MET A 82 -10.69 6.76 9.59
N PRO A 83 -9.72 6.92 10.52
CA PRO A 83 -9.46 8.20 11.15
C PRO A 83 -9.03 9.28 10.16
N SER A 84 -9.49 10.52 10.37
CA SER A 84 -9.14 11.68 9.53
C SER A 84 -7.64 12.03 9.53
N SER A 85 -6.91 11.58 10.55
CA SER A 85 -5.47 11.79 10.68
C SER A 85 -4.63 10.78 9.86
N THR A 86 -5.25 9.77 9.27
CA THR A 86 -4.57 8.77 8.46
C THR A 86 -4.14 9.36 7.11
N LEU A 87 -2.90 9.11 6.70
CA LEU A 87 -2.46 9.30 5.33
C LEU A 87 -2.67 7.99 4.57
N LEU A 88 -3.37 8.05 3.43
CA LEU A 88 -3.86 6.86 2.72
C LEU A 88 -3.40 6.84 1.27
N LEU A 89 -2.80 5.74 0.86
CA LEU A 89 -2.54 5.42 -0.54
C LEU A 89 -3.22 4.11 -0.93
N THR A 90 -3.81 4.10 -2.11
CA THR A 90 -4.09 2.86 -2.84
C THR A 90 -3.29 2.86 -4.13
N VAL A 91 -2.59 1.77 -4.42
CA VAL A 91 -1.73 1.62 -5.59
C VAL A 91 -2.19 0.42 -6.40
N VAL A 92 -2.35 0.57 -7.70
CA VAL A 92 -2.77 -0.50 -8.62
C VAL A 92 -1.91 -0.51 -9.87
N GLY A 93 -1.72 -1.68 -10.47
CA GLY A 93 -1.11 -1.79 -11.79
C GLY A 93 -2.17 -1.66 -12.90
N ASP A 94 -1.81 -1.03 -14.03
CA ASP A 94 -2.69 -0.87 -15.20
C ASP A 94 -3.04 -2.22 -15.87
N ARG A 95 -2.24 -3.25 -15.61
CA ARG A 95 -2.45 -4.62 -16.12
C ARG A 95 -2.80 -5.62 -15.02
N ASP A 96 -3.28 -5.16 -13.86
CA ASP A 96 -3.80 -6.08 -12.85
C ASP A 96 -5.15 -6.66 -13.28
N ASN A 97 -5.11 -7.87 -13.82
CA ASN A 97 -6.30 -8.64 -14.22
C ASN A 97 -6.83 -9.56 -13.11
N VAL A 98 -6.16 -9.62 -11.96
CA VAL A 98 -6.54 -10.48 -10.83
C VAL A 98 -7.57 -9.79 -9.95
N VAL A 99 -7.27 -8.59 -9.47
CA VAL A 99 -8.17 -7.82 -8.57
C VAL A 99 -8.69 -6.54 -9.20
N LYS A 100 -8.06 -6.04 -10.24
CA LYS A 100 -8.37 -4.76 -10.89
C LYS A 100 -8.25 -3.59 -9.90
N ASP A 101 -8.96 -2.51 -10.15
CA ASP A 101 -8.93 -1.29 -9.32
C ASP A 101 -10.19 -1.09 -8.44
N ILE A 102 -11.06 -2.08 -8.39
CA ILE A 102 -12.38 -1.96 -7.74
C ILE A 102 -12.25 -1.64 -6.27
N ASP A 103 -11.50 -2.46 -5.52
CA ASP A 103 -11.37 -2.26 -4.08
C ASP A 103 -10.48 -1.06 -3.74
N ALA A 104 -9.48 -0.75 -4.56
CA ALA A 104 -8.68 0.46 -4.41
C ALA A 104 -9.54 1.73 -4.48
N LYS A 105 -10.42 1.83 -5.48
CA LYS A 105 -11.38 2.93 -5.62
C LYS A 105 -12.38 2.97 -4.46
N ARG A 106 -12.90 1.81 -4.05
CA ARG A 106 -13.78 1.72 -2.89
C ARG A 106 -13.12 2.26 -1.63
N ILE A 107 -11.89 1.84 -1.32
CA ILE A 107 -11.14 2.30 -0.15
C ILE A 107 -11.02 3.82 -0.14
N ILE A 108 -10.66 4.44 -1.27
CA ILE A 108 -10.55 5.89 -1.38
C ILE A 108 -11.89 6.60 -1.24
N ASN A 109 -12.92 6.08 -1.91
CA ASN A 109 -14.24 6.74 -1.91
C ASN A 109 -14.96 6.57 -0.56
N GLU A 110 -14.88 5.40 0.06
CA GLU A 110 -15.56 5.08 1.31
C GLU A 110 -14.82 5.63 2.56
N SER A 111 -13.55 6.03 2.45
CA SER A 111 -12.80 6.70 3.53
C SER A 111 -13.21 8.18 3.69
N VAL A 112 -14.48 8.41 3.97
CA VAL A 112 -15.12 9.73 3.92
C VAL A 112 -14.58 10.75 4.93
N HIS A 113 -14.03 10.28 6.05
CA HIS A 113 -13.45 11.16 7.07
C HIS A 113 -11.97 11.51 6.80
N VAL A 114 -11.30 10.78 5.91
CA VAL A 114 -9.94 11.13 5.49
C VAL A 114 -10.02 12.30 4.51
N PRO A 115 -9.39 13.46 4.81
CA PRO A 115 -9.38 14.62 3.92
C PRO A 115 -8.85 14.26 2.52
N ALA A 116 -9.35 14.95 1.50
CA ALA A 116 -8.97 14.69 0.12
C ALA A 116 -7.45 14.78 -0.10
N GLU A 117 -6.82 15.79 0.48
CA GLU A 117 -5.38 16.01 0.44
C GLU A 117 -4.55 14.91 1.15
N ASN A 118 -5.18 14.11 2.02
CA ASN A 118 -4.55 13.03 2.76
C ASN A 118 -4.72 11.66 2.11
N LYS A 119 -5.36 11.58 0.95
CA LYS A 119 -5.57 10.31 0.25
C LYS A 119 -5.39 10.43 -1.26
N ASN A 120 -4.64 9.49 -1.82
CA ASN A 120 -4.49 9.38 -3.27
C ASN A 120 -4.75 7.94 -3.74
N PHE A 121 -5.39 7.85 -4.91
CA PHE A 121 -5.36 6.66 -5.74
C PHE A 121 -4.22 6.82 -6.75
N VAL A 122 -3.39 5.81 -6.86
CA VAL A 122 -2.21 5.78 -7.73
C VAL A 122 -2.31 4.59 -8.67
N ARG A 123 -2.08 4.82 -9.96
CA ARG A 123 -1.95 3.76 -10.96
C ARG A 123 -0.52 3.73 -11.50
N MET A 124 0.13 2.58 -11.37
CA MET A 124 1.38 2.27 -12.05
C MET A 124 1.10 1.93 -13.51
N ILE A 125 1.83 2.54 -14.42
CA ILE A 125 1.66 2.35 -15.88
C ILE A 125 2.76 1.45 -16.40
N SER A 126 2.36 0.39 -17.10
CA SER A 126 3.30 -0.50 -17.77
C SER A 126 4.08 0.22 -18.84
N ASP A 127 5.39 -0.03 -18.89
CA ASP A 127 6.29 0.59 -19.86
C ASP A 127 7.07 -0.49 -20.64
N GLU A 128 6.80 -0.55 -21.93
CA GLU A 128 7.39 -1.54 -22.85
C GLU A 128 8.59 -0.98 -23.64
N TYR A 129 9.07 0.21 -23.30
CA TYR A 129 10.19 0.82 -23.99
C TYR A 129 11.46 -0.03 -23.88
N GLY A 130 11.77 -0.51 -22.68
CA GLY A 130 13.00 -1.29 -22.44
C GLY A 130 12.80 -2.82 -22.45
N ASN A 131 13.90 -3.53 -22.40
CA ASN A 131 13.91 -4.99 -22.30
C ASN A 131 14.79 -5.43 -21.10
N PRO A 132 14.20 -6.09 -20.08
CA PRO A 132 12.79 -6.48 -19.99
C PRO A 132 11.84 -5.30 -19.81
N ALA A 133 10.63 -5.41 -20.33
CA ALA A 133 9.56 -4.43 -20.12
C ALA A 133 9.14 -4.35 -18.64
N LEU A 134 8.68 -3.20 -18.22
CA LEU A 134 8.06 -3.01 -16.91
C LEU A 134 6.54 -3.24 -17.02
N ILE A 135 6.08 -4.34 -16.45
CA ILE A 135 4.66 -4.74 -16.53
C ILE A 135 4.03 -4.62 -15.14
N ALA A 136 3.23 -3.59 -14.96
CA ALA A 136 2.51 -3.32 -13.71
C ALA A 136 1.26 -4.22 -13.62
N ASN A 137 1.43 -5.42 -13.12
CA ASN A 137 0.37 -6.40 -12.89
C ASN A 137 0.35 -6.84 -11.44
N HIS A 138 -0.62 -7.66 -11.05
CA HIS A 138 -0.80 -8.14 -9.68
C HIS A 138 0.44 -8.72 -8.99
N PHE A 139 1.40 -9.17 -9.76
CA PHE A 139 2.64 -9.79 -9.27
C PHE A 139 3.87 -8.89 -9.45
N SER A 140 3.65 -7.61 -9.78
CA SER A 140 4.75 -6.65 -9.94
C SER A 140 5.44 -6.29 -8.62
N PRO A 141 4.75 -6.20 -7.47
CA PRO A 141 5.43 -5.99 -6.20
C PRO A 141 6.26 -7.21 -5.83
N VAL A 142 7.59 -7.08 -5.93
CA VAL A 142 8.54 -8.16 -5.60
C VAL A 142 9.62 -7.65 -4.64
N ALA A 143 10.27 -8.57 -3.95
CA ALA A 143 11.52 -8.33 -3.25
C ALA A 143 12.65 -9.05 -3.96
N SER A 144 13.88 -8.62 -3.75
CA SER A 144 15.06 -9.33 -4.27
C SER A 144 14.99 -10.80 -3.87
N ALA A 145 15.13 -11.69 -4.84
CA ALA A 145 14.98 -13.12 -4.65
C ALA A 145 16.00 -13.66 -3.63
N GLY A 146 15.58 -13.77 -2.38
CA GLY A 146 16.25 -14.66 -1.44
C GLY A 146 15.92 -16.12 -1.79
N ALA A 147 16.78 -17.06 -1.40
CA ALA A 147 16.66 -18.49 -1.69
C ALA A 147 15.27 -19.10 -1.38
N TYR A 148 14.51 -18.50 -0.49
CA TYR A 148 13.15 -18.94 -0.10
C TYR A 148 12.10 -18.73 -1.21
N MET A 149 12.22 -17.69 -2.02
CA MET A 149 11.23 -17.38 -3.08
C MET A 149 11.49 -18.17 -4.37
N ALA A 150 12.71 -18.63 -4.60
CA ALA A 150 13.07 -19.44 -5.75
C ALA A 150 12.35 -20.81 -5.78
N THR A 151 11.84 -21.29 -4.63
CA THR A 151 11.24 -22.62 -4.52
C THR A 151 9.72 -22.65 -4.74
N ARG A 152 9.03 -21.52 -4.84
CA ARG A 152 7.56 -21.47 -4.90
C ARG A 152 6.96 -21.03 -6.24
N GLY A 153 7.71 -20.89 -7.29
CA GLY A 153 7.22 -20.88 -8.69
C GLY A 153 6.27 -19.74 -9.12
N SER A 154 5.79 -18.88 -8.23
CA SER A 154 4.78 -17.88 -8.58
C SER A 154 5.30 -16.46 -8.78
N ALA A 155 6.47 -16.15 -8.25
CA ALA A 155 7.20 -14.91 -8.52
C ALA A 155 8.61 -15.22 -9.05
N GLY A 156 8.74 -16.33 -9.73
CA GLY A 156 10.03 -16.92 -10.13
C GLY A 156 10.94 -15.92 -10.82
N GLY A 157 12.04 -15.57 -10.16
CA GLY A 157 13.17 -14.94 -10.78
C GLY A 157 13.00 -13.48 -11.22
N ARG A 158 11.96 -12.77 -10.77
CA ARG A 158 11.87 -11.33 -11.02
C ARG A 158 12.74 -10.58 -10.00
N ASN A 159 13.70 -9.83 -10.51
CA ASN A 159 14.44 -8.88 -9.69
C ASN A 159 13.60 -7.63 -9.47
N ALA A 160 13.78 -6.99 -8.31
CA ALA A 160 13.20 -5.68 -8.07
C ALA A 160 13.62 -4.71 -9.18
N ASN A 161 12.69 -3.90 -9.61
CA ASN A 161 12.85 -2.96 -10.70
C ASN A 161 12.22 -1.60 -10.38
N ALA A 162 12.04 -0.72 -11.36
CA ALA A 162 11.51 0.62 -11.13
C ALA A 162 10.08 0.62 -10.54
N LEU A 163 9.26 -0.39 -10.83
CA LEU A 163 7.92 -0.52 -10.23
C LEU A 163 8.01 -0.72 -8.71
N ASP A 164 9.01 -1.48 -8.26
CA ASP A 164 9.26 -1.68 -6.83
C ASP A 164 9.85 -0.43 -6.19
N TYR A 165 10.97 0.09 -6.76
CA TYR A 165 11.71 1.21 -6.17
C TYR A 165 10.89 2.50 -6.14
N PHE A 166 10.18 2.83 -7.21
CA PHE A 166 9.47 4.11 -7.34
C PHE A 166 7.96 3.99 -7.20
N GLY A 167 7.38 2.86 -7.60
CA GLY A 167 5.93 2.63 -7.53
C GLY A 167 5.45 2.10 -6.19
N THR A 168 6.32 1.45 -5.41
CA THR A 168 5.94 0.87 -4.11
C THR A 168 6.78 1.44 -2.97
N TRP A 169 8.10 1.23 -2.96
CA TRP A 169 8.94 1.55 -1.82
C TRP A 169 9.05 3.05 -1.58
N LYS A 170 9.39 3.85 -2.61
CA LYS A 170 9.40 5.32 -2.49
C LYS A 170 8.10 5.87 -1.93
N LEU A 171 6.95 5.38 -2.43
CA LEU A 171 5.65 5.87 -2.00
C LEU A 171 5.37 5.54 -0.53
N PHE A 172 5.72 4.32 -0.09
CA PHE A 172 5.48 3.93 1.30
C PHE A 172 6.41 4.64 2.27
N ASP A 173 7.71 4.67 1.98
CA ASP A 173 8.69 5.38 2.81
C ASP A 173 8.33 6.85 2.97
N ALA A 174 7.97 7.53 1.88
CA ALA A 174 7.56 8.93 1.92
C ALA A 174 6.21 9.13 2.65
N LEU A 175 5.28 8.16 2.55
CA LEU A 175 4.01 8.20 3.29
C LEU A 175 4.26 8.08 4.80
N GLU A 176 5.15 7.19 5.23
CA GLU A 176 5.56 7.05 6.62
C GLU A 176 6.28 8.30 7.12
N ASP A 177 7.23 8.83 6.35
CA ASP A 177 7.94 10.07 6.69
C ASP A 177 6.96 11.25 6.85
N ALA A 178 5.99 11.37 5.96
CA ALA A 178 4.96 12.40 6.05
C ALA A 178 4.08 12.23 7.29
N ALA A 179 3.63 11.00 7.56
CA ALA A 179 2.71 10.70 8.65
C ALA A 179 3.35 10.82 10.05
N ILE A 180 4.63 10.45 10.16
CA ILE A 180 5.33 10.31 11.43
C ILE A 180 6.21 11.52 11.72
N PHE A 181 6.87 12.07 10.70
CA PHE A 181 7.88 13.11 10.86
C PHE A 181 7.54 14.43 10.15
N GLY A 182 6.43 14.48 9.37
CA GLY A 182 6.02 15.66 8.60
C GLY A 182 6.96 15.99 7.44
N LYS A 183 7.68 15.01 6.89
CA LYS A 183 8.67 15.17 5.83
C LYS A 183 8.27 14.42 4.57
N ASN A 184 8.86 14.76 3.43
CA ASN A 184 8.77 14.03 2.16
C ASN A 184 7.34 13.76 1.65
N ARG A 185 6.35 14.54 2.12
CA ARG A 185 4.94 14.36 1.75
C ARG A 185 4.73 14.43 0.24
N ASP A 186 5.45 15.28 -0.44
CA ASP A 186 5.36 15.50 -1.88
C ASP A 186 5.85 14.31 -2.73
N TYR A 187 6.55 13.34 -2.12
CA TYR A 187 6.90 12.08 -2.76
C TYR A 187 5.81 11.00 -2.63
N ALA A 188 4.84 11.20 -1.74
CA ALA A 188 3.75 10.23 -1.52
C ALA A 188 2.37 10.77 -1.89
N LEU A 189 2.12 12.07 -1.73
CA LEU A 189 0.79 12.67 -1.85
C LEU A 189 0.82 13.98 -2.64
N GLY A 190 -0.34 14.34 -3.24
CA GLY A 190 -0.55 15.66 -3.85
C GLY A 190 -0.36 15.73 -5.36
N ASN A 191 -0.22 14.60 -6.05
CA ASN A 191 -0.05 14.53 -7.51
C ASN A 191 1.14 15.39 -8.02
N THR A 192 2.21 15.41 -7.25
CA THR A 192 3.42 16.20 -7.54
C THR A 192 4.31 15.50 -8.57
N PRO A 193 5.25 16.23 -9.21
CA PRO A 193 6.27 15.59 -10.03
C PRO A 193 7.10 14.55 -9.27
N HIS A 194 7.42 14.78 -7.97
CA HIS A 194 8.16 13.83 -7.15
C HIS A 194 7.38 12.54 -6.92
N GLN A 195 6.09 12.64 -6.63
CA GLN A 195 5.22 11.48 -6.47
C GLN A 195 5.14 10.66 -7.75
N LYS A 196 4.98 11.31 -8.91
CA LYS A 196 4.80 10.66 -10.21
C LYS A 196 6.06 10.04 -10.79
N TYR A 197 7.23 10.52 -10.40
CA TYR A 197 8.51 10.11 -10.97
C TYR A 197 8.80 8.62 -10.79
N MET A 198 9.12 7.93 -11.89
CA MET A 198 9.38 6.49 -11.95
C MET A 198 10.82 6.12 -12.32
N GLY A 199 11.72 7.12 -12.39
CA GLY A 199 13.09 6.90 -12.81
C GLY A 199 13.29 7.02 -14.31
N LYS A 200 14.41 6.46 -14.78
CA LYS A 200 14.80 6.47 -16.20
C LYS A 200 15.30 5.09 -16.59
N TRP A 201 15.13 4.75 -17.85
CA TRP A 201 15.80 3.64 -18.49
C TRP A 201 17.32 3.89 -18.55
N SER A 202 18.09 2.83 -18.82
CA SER A 202 19.57 2.89 -18.83
C SER A 202 20.16 3.88 -19.86
N ASP A 203 19.41 4.21 -20.89
CA ASP A 203 19.76 5.20 -21.92
C ASP A 203 19.30 6.63 -21.58
N GLY A 204 18.69 6.85 -20.41
CA GLY A 204 18.22 8.14 -19.91
C GLY A 204 16.81 8.51 -20.29
N VAL A 205 16.08 7.69 -21.05
CA VAL A 205 14.67 7.91 -21.38
C VAL A 205 13.84 7.79 -20.11
N PRO A 206 12.94 8.77 -19.80
CA PRO A 206 12.07 8.66 -18.63
C PRO A 206 11.15 7.46 -18.71
N ILE A 207 11.00 6.73 -17.61
CA ILE A 207 9.96 5.71 -17.44
C ILE A 207 8.61 6.42 -17.30
N LYS A 208 7.54 5.82 -17.81
CA LYS A 208 6.19 6.34 -17.71
C LYS A 208 5.84 6.67 -16.27
N GLU A 209 5.37 7.91 -16.06
CA GLU A 209 4.98 8.41 -14.75
C GLU A 209 3.78 7.66 -14.18
N LEU A 210 3.63 7.72 -12.85
CA LEU A 210 2.41 7.30 -12.16
C LEU A 210 1.24 8.21 -12.55
N GLU A 211 0.06 7.62 -12.73
CA GLU A 211 -1.20 8.36 -12.72
C GLU A 211 -1.69 8.50 -11.28
N VAL A 212 -2.01 9.74 -10.88
CA VAL A 212 -2.40 10.04 -9.50
C VAL A 212 -3.71 10.81 -9.48
N HIS A 213 -4.66 10.34 -8.69
CA HIS A 213 -5.92 11.01 -8.40
C HIS A 213 -5.99 11.37 -6.92
N ILE A 214 -6.32 12.64 -6.64
CA ILE A 214 -6.44 13.18 -5.27
C ILE A 214 -7.88 13.03 -4.79
N GLY A 215 -8.07 12.51 -3.60
CA GLY A 215 -9.38 12.40 -2.98
C GLY A 215 -10.31 11.41 -3.65
N SER A 216 -11.60 11.58 -3.40
CA SER A 216 -12.69 10.72 -3.90
C SER A 216 -13.24 11.23 -5.24
N GLY A 217 -14.08 10.42 -5.90
CA GLY A 217 -14.76 10.82 -7.14
C GLY A 217 -14.25 10.11 -8.40
N MET A 218 -13.78 8.88 -8.24
CA MET A 218 -13.31 8.02 -9.34
C MET A 218 -14.34 6.96 -9.74
#